data_86079f08de45052914dbad757bb26831
#
_entry.id   86079f08de45052914dbad757bb26831
#
_cell.length_a   1.000
_cell.length_b   1.000
_cell.length_c   1.000
_cell.angle_alpha   90.00
_cell.angle_beta   90.00
_cell.angle_gamma   90.00
#
_symmetry.space_group_name_H-M   'P 1'
#
loop_
_entity.id
_entity.type
_entity.pdbx_description
1 polymer ?
#
loop_
_entity_poly.entity_id
_entity_poly.type
_entity_poly.pdbx_seq_one_letter_code
_entity_poly.pdbx_strand_id
1 'polypeptide(L)'
;MSDRLYYADPSLASFEAHVSDIREVSRSQGRSLWQIALDRSAFYPTSGGQPHDTGMLTATSSGGALLEAPILAVEEDKQGEVWHTTPKPLLAGTAVRGYVDWSRRRDHMQQHSGQHLLSAVVYRQLGAATVSFHLGEMTSTIDLAREAILPEELERIEDAANEIIAEDRAVTMRTIPRGEAEMLLAAGTLHKLPEREGDIRLIEIDEIDLNACGGTHVQATGQIGGLLIRGTERVRQGIRIEFVCGIRAAVTARRDLATLTRAATALSVGRPEVADAVERLLADGKAANKARQKLTEEMAGYHASMLLLE
;
A
#
# COMPACT_ATOMS: atom_id res chain seq x y z
N MET A 1 -28.39 5.76 -4.94
CA MET A 1 -27.01 5.65 -4.43
C MET A 1 -26.91 4.49 -3.47
N SER A 2 -25.94 3.63 -3.65
CA SER A 2 -25.63 2.51 -2.75
C SER A 2 -25.32 2.98 -1.33
N ASP A 3 -25.91 2.36 -0.31
CA ASP A 3 -25.49 2.53 1.08
C ASP A 3 -24.11 1.92 1.29
N ARG A 4 -23.16 2.68 1.85
CA ARG A 4 -21.74 2.31 1.97
C ARG A 4 -21.46 1.71 3.34
N LEU A 5 -21.72 0.41 3.48
CA LEU A 5 -21.58 -0.30 4.75
C LEU A 5 -20.17 -0.24 5.34
N TYR A 6 -19.14 -0.17 4.50
CA TYR A 6 -17.74 -0.05 4.92
C TYR A 6 -17.41 1.27 5.63
N TYR A 7 -18.31 2.28 5.58
CA TYR A 7 -18.13 3.51 6.35
C TYR A 7 -18.51 3.34 7.81
N ALA A 8 -19.54 2.53 8.07
CA ALA A 8 -19.99 2.22 9.43
C ALA A 8 -19.15 1.10 10.06
N ASP A 9 -18.87 0.04 9.30
CA ASP A 9 -18.06 -1.09 9.75
C ASP A 9 -17.06 -1.51 8.66
N PRO A 10 -15.80 -1.05 8.72
CA PRO A 10 -14.76 -1.47 7.77
C PRO A 10 -14.38 -2.95 7.89
N SER A 11 -14.75 -3.63 8.99
CA SER A 11 -14.47 -5.05 9.23
C SER A 11 -15.56 -5.99 8.68
N LEU A 12 -16.63 -5.44 8.12
CA LEU A 12 -17.75 -6.23 7.59
C LEU A 12 -17.31 -7.01 6.33
N ALA A 13 -17.12 -8.32 6.51
CA ALA A 13 -16.67 -9.23 5.45
C ALA A 13 -17.81 -9.87 4.67
N SER A 14 -19.05 -9.86 5.18
CA SER A 14 -20.22 -10.39 4.46
C SER A 14 -21.46 -9.55 4.72
N PHE A 15 -22.31 -9.42 3.69
CA PHE A 15 -23.53 -8.61 3.76
C PHE A 15 -24.60 -9.15 2.80
N GLU A 16 -25.84 -8.72 3.01
CA GLU A 16 -26.96 -9.00 2.12
C GLU A 16 -27.38 -7.72 1.40
N ALA A 17 -27.72 -7.83 0.12
CA ALA A 17 -28.10 -6.71 -0.72
C ALA A 17 -29.03 -7.16 -1.86
N HIS A 18 -29.56 -6.19 -2.60
CA HIS A 18 -30.27 -6.42 -3.87
C HIS A 18 -29.55 -5.71 -5.01
N VAL A 19 -29.53 -6.36 -6.15
CA VAL A 19 -29.07 -5.73 -7.39
C VAL A 19 -30.03 -4.61 -7.74
N SER A 20 -29.56 -3.36 -7.79
CA SER A 20 -30.35 -2.20 -8.17
C SER A 20 -30.30 -1.92 -9.69
N ASP A 21 -29.13 -2.14 -10.30
CA ASP A 21 -28.92 -1.92 -11.73
C ASP A 21 -27.81 -2.83 -12.28
N ILE A 22 -27.81 -3.04 -13.61
CA ILE A 22 -26.81 -3.82 -14.34
C ILE A 22 -26.54 -3.21 -15.72
N ARG A 23 -25.27 -3.17 -16.12
CA ARG A 23 -24.85 -2.75 -17.46
C ARG A 23 -23.71 -3.60 -18.02
N GLU A 24 -23.73 -3.84 -19.32
CA GLU A 24 -22.59 -4.49 -20.02
C GLU A 24 -21.56 -3.41 -20.36
N VAL A 25 -20.31 -3.59 -19.93
CA VAL A 25 -19.24 -2.59 -20.11
C VAL A 25 -18.23 -2.98 -21.16
N SER A 26 -18.04 -4.26 -21.40
CA SER A 26 -17.18 -4.72 -22.49
C SER A 26 -17.60 -6.11 -22.98
N ARG A 27 -17.33 -6.36 -24.26
CA ARG A 27 -17.50 -7.69 -24.89
C ARG A 27 -16.30 -7.97 -25.77
N SER A 28 -15.49 -8.94 -25.38
CA SER A 28 -14.30 -9.34 -26.14
C SER A 28 -14.19 -10.86 -26.18
N GLN A 29 -13.90 -11.42 -27.36
CA GLN A 29 -13.72 -12.86 -27.61
C GLN A 29 -14.84 -13.75 -27.00
N GLY A 30 -16.11 -13.29 -27.10
CA GLY A 30 -17.27 -14.03 -26.61
C GLY A 30 -17.43 -14.00 -25.07
N ARG A 31 -16.61 -13.22 -24.35
CA ARG A 31 -16.73 -12.96 -22.89
C ARG A 31 -17.22 -11.54 -22.67
N SER A 32 -18.29 -11.39 -21.89
CA SER A 32 -18.81 -10.09 -21.47
C SER A 32 -18.35 -9.77 -20.05
N LEU A 33 -18.05 -8.49 -19.80
CA LEU A 33 -17.92 -7.95 -18.46
C LEU A 33 -19.12 -7.08 -18.16
N TRP A 34 -19.62 -7.23 -16.95
CA TRP A 34 -20.79 -6.54 -16.44
C TRP A 34 -20.41 -5.67 -15.26
N GLN A 35 -21.07 -4.56 -15.11
CA GLN A 35 -21.06 -3.79 -13.86
C GLN A 35 -22.43 -3.89 -13.23
N ILE A 36 -22.43 -4.19 -11.93
CA ILE A 36 -23.62 -4.37 -11.11
C ILE A 36 -23.60 -3.30 -10.00
N ALA A 37 -24.69 -2.54 -9.88
CA ALA A 37 -24.95 -1.69 -8.75
C ALA A 37 -25.80 -2.43 -7.71
N LEU A 38 -25.56 -2.16 -6.42
CA LEU A 38 -26.28 -2.75 -5.31
C LEU A 38 -26.97 -1.65 -4.50
N ASP A 39 -28.09 -1.96 -3.84
CA ASP A 39 -28.77 -1.04 -2.90
C ASP A 39 -27.86 -0.68 -1.71
N ARG A 40 -26.99 -1.62 -1.30
CA ARG A 40 -25.94 -1.42 -0.28
C ARG A 40 -24.72 -2.29 -0.59
N SER A 41 -23.53 -1.84 -0.16
CA SER A 41 -22.30 -2.59 -0.40
C SER A 41 -21.27 -2.43 0.70
N ALA A 42 -20.62 -3.56 1.09
CA ALA A 42 -19.42 -3.55 1.91
C ALA A 42 -18.12 -3.53 1.07
N PHE A 43 -18.18 -3.67 -0.24
CA PHE A 43 -17.02 -3.57 -1.12
C PHE A 43 -16.56 -2.12 -1.25
N TYR A 44 -15.31 -1.85 -0.91
CA TYR A 44 -14.69 -0.54 -1.07
C TYR A 44 -14.31 -0.29 -2.54
N PRO A 45 -14.71 0.83 -3.15
CA PRO A 45 -14.29 1.20 -4.50
C PRO A 45 -12.88 1.80 -4.50
N THR A 46 -12.19 1.79 -5.64
CA THR A 46 -10.95 2.57 -5.79
C THR A 46 -11.22 4.04 -5.52
N SER A 47 -10.69 4.57 -4.43
CA SER A 47 -10.90 5.97 -4.04
C SER A 47 -9.81 6.43 -3.07
N GLY A 48 -9.50 7.74 -3.06
CA GLY A 48 -8.62 8.36 -2.06
C GLY A 48 -7.25 7.70 -1.94
N GLY A 49 -6.68 7.15 -3.03
CA GLY A 49 -5.39 6.47 -3.03
C GLY A 49 -5.43 5.01 -2.56
N GLN A 50 -6.57 4.51 -2.07
CA GLN A 50 -6.74 3.10 -1.70
C GLN A 50 -7.33 2.31 -2.87
N PRO A 51 -6.75 1.15 -3.24
CA PRO A 51 -7.31 0.25 -4.25
C PRO A 51 -8.64 -0.38 -3.81
N HIS A 52 -9.43 -0.81 -4.79
CA HIS A 52 -10.70 -1.49 -4.56
C HIS A 52 -10.54 -2.88 -3.91
N ASP A 53 -11.64 -3.33 -3.30
CA ASP A 53 -11.77 -4.70 -2.87
C ASP A 53 -12.11 -5.64 -4.02
N THR A 54 -11.87 -6.92 -3.78
CA THR A 54 -12.35 -8.05 -4.57
C THR A 54 -13.17 -9.00 -3.71
N GLY A 55 -13.81 -9.97 -4.31
CA GLY A 55 -14.57 -10.97 -3.56
C GLY A 55 -15.62 -11.68 -4.42
N MET A 56 -16.78 -12.00 -3.82
CA MET A 56 -17.82 -12.80 -4.46
C MET A 56 -19.21 -12.27 -4.13
N LEU A 57 -20.09 -12.23 -5.12
CA LEU A 57 -21.54 -12.18 -4.90
C LEU A 57 -22.12 -13.57 -5.14
N THR A 58 -23.00 -13.99 -4.27
CA THR A 58 -23.79 -15.24 -4.43
C THR A 58 -25.27 -14.92 -4.51
N ALA A 59 -25.98 -15.66 -5.34
CA ALA A 59 -27.43 -15.59 -5.47
C ALA A 59 -28.00 -17.00 -5.62
N THR A 60 -29.26 -17.19 -5.20
CA THR A 60 -29.96 -18.44 -5.45
C THR A 60 -30.97 -18.25 -6.59
N SER A 61 -30.86 -19.05 -7.64
CA SER A 61 -31.80 -19.01 -8.75
C SER A 61 -33.19 -19.50 -8.30
N SER A 62 -34.23 -19.20 -9.07
CA SER A 62 -35.58 -19.69 -8.84
C SER A 62 -35.69 -21.23 -8.82
N GLY A 63 -34.74 -21.92 -9.45
CA GLY A 63 -34.62 -23.39 -9.42
C GLY A 63 -33.75 -23.94 -8.28
N GLY A 64 -33.31 -23.08 -7.32
CA GLY A 64 -32.49 -23.49 -6.16
C GLY A 64 -30.99 -23.63 -6.47
N ALA A 65 -30.52 -23.34 -7.68
CA ALA A 65 -29.10 -23.40 -8.02
C ALA A 65 -28.36 -22.19 -7.46
N LEU A 66 -27.19 -22.41 -6.86
CA LEU A 66 -26.28 -21.34 -6.41
C LEU A 66 -25.58 -20.71 -7.61
N LEU A 67 -25.69 -19.41 -7.73
CA LEU A 67 -24.96 -18.58 -8.69
C LEU A 67 -23.83 -17.87 -7.95
N GLU A 68 -22.62 -17.92 -8.49
CA GLU A 68 -21.44 -17.23 -7.96
C GLU A 68 -20.92 -16.27 -9.01
N ALA A 69 -20.80 -14.99 -8.64
CA ALA A 69 -20.31 -13.91 -9.48
C ALA A 69 -19.07 -13.28 -8.80
N PRO A 70 -17.85 -13.61 -9.25
CA PRO A 70 -16.64 -13.02 -8.70
C PRO A 70 -16.59 -11.52 -9.01
N ILE A 71 -16.24 -10.71 -8.01
CA ILE A 71 -16.03 -9.27 -8.13
C ILE A 71 -14.56 -9.02 -8.38
N LEU A 72 -14.27 -8.48 -9.57
CA LEU A 72 -12.91 -8.26 -10.08
C LEU A 72 -12.42 -6.83 -9.79
N ALA A 73 -13.34 -5.85 -9.80
CA ALA A 73 -13.06 -4.45 -9.52
C ALA A 73 -14.31 -3.78 -8.96
N VAL A 74 -14.10 -2.72 -8.19
CA VAL A 74 -15.16 -1.87 -7.65
C VAL A 74 -14.78 -0.41 -7.88
N GLU A 75 -15.68 0.35 -8.51
CA GLU A 75 -15.44 1.73 -8.92
C GLU A 75 -16.64 2.60 -8.54
N GLU A 76 -16.37 3.87 -8.25
CA GLU A 76 -17.39 4.90 -8.04
C GLU A 76 -17.50 5.76 -9.30
N ASP A 77 -18.72 5.95 -9.80
CA ASP A 77 -18.95 6.86 -10.92
C ASP A 77 -19.09 8.32 -10.46
N LYS A 78 -19.23 9.22 -11.44
CA LYS A 78 -19.36 10.67 -11.20
C LYS A 78 -20.62 11.06 -10.39
N GLN A 79 -21.62 10.18 -10.36
CA GLN A 79 -22.86 10.35 -9.61
C GLN A 79 -22.75 9.79 -8.18
N GLY A 80 -21.62 9.15 -7.84
CA GLY A 80 -21.38 8.53 -6.54
C GLY A 80 -21.99 7.13 -6.44
N GLU A 81 -22.40 6.50 -7.54
CA GLU A 81 -22.89 5.12 -7.53
C GLU A 81 -21.71 4.13 -7.56
N VAL A 82 -21.81 3.05 -6.76
CA VAL A 82 -20.77 2.03 -6.63
C VAL A 82 -21.06 0.87 -7.56
N TRP A 83 -20.18 0.66 -8.53
CA TRP A 83 -20.27 -0.38 -9.55
C TRP A 83 -19.29 -1.52 -9.30
N HIS A 84 -19.80 -2.75 -9.32
CA HIS A 84 -19.04 -3.98 -9.10
C HIS A 84 -18.84 -4.69 -10.43
N THR A 85 -17.60 -4.81 -10.89
CA THR A 85 -17.26 -5.47 -12.17
C THR A 85 -17.16 -6.97 -11.99
N THR A 86 -17.91 -7.72 -12.81
CA THR A 86 -18.01 -9.18 -12.77
C THR A 86 -18.15 -9.78 -14.18
N PRO A 87 -17.65 -11.02 -14.43
CA PRO A 87 -17.89 -11.73 -15.69
C PRO A 87 -19.27 -12.38 -15.78
N LYS A 88 -20.08 -12.33 -14.71
CA LYS A 88 -21.41 -12.96 -14.68
C LYS A 88 -22.52 -11.95 -14.42
N PRO A 89 -23.55 -11.88 -15.27
CA PRO A 89 -24.68 -10.98 -15.05
C PRO A 89 -25.56 -11.46 -13.89
N LEU A 90 -26.01 -10.53 -13.06
CA LEU A 90 -27.07 -10.72 -12.08
C LEU A 90 -28.12 -9.63 -12.33
N LEU A 91 -29.35 -10.02 -12.61
CA LEU A 91 -30.41 -9.10 -13.02
C LEU A 91 -30.85 -8.19 -11.87
N ALA A 92 -31.32 -6.99 -12.19
CA ALA A 92 -31.93 -6.08 -11.22
C ALA A 92 -33.05 -6.76 -10.43
N GLY A 93 -33.15 -6.49 -9.15
CA GLY A 93 -34.07 -7.15 -8.21
C GLY A 93 -33.57 -8.48 -7.63
N THR A 94 -32.43 -9.01 -8.11
CA THR A 94 -31.86 -10.24 -7.54
C THR A 94 -31.34 -10.00 -6.13
N ALA A 95 -31.81 -10.81 -5.15
CA ALA A 95 -31.23 -10.85 -3.82
C ALA A 95 -29.85 -11.53 -3.87
N VAL A 96 -28.85 -10.89 -3.29
CA VAL A 96 -27.45 -11.37 -3.30
C VAL A 96 -26.86 -11.35 -1.88
N ARG A 97 -25.90 -12.22 -1.66
CA ARG A 97 -25.01 -12.15 -0.50
C ARG A 97 -23.59 -11.87 -0.97
N GLY A 98 -23.00 -10.79 -0.46
CA GLY A 98 -21.64 -10.38 -0.77
C GLY A 98 -20.63 -10.91 0.24
N TYR A 99 -19.47 -11.33 -0.26
CA TYR A 99 -18.32 -11.75 0.54
C TYR A 99 -17.08 -10.98 0.04
N VAL A 100 -16.57 -10.12 0.90
CA VAL A 100 -15.35 -9.36 0.63
C VAL A 100 -14.13 -10.27 0.83
N ASP A 101 -13.13 -10.20 -0.05
CA ASP A 101 -11.83 -10.81 0.18
C ASP A 101 -11.19 -10.14 1.40
N TRP A 102 -11.36 -10.78 2.55
CA TRP A 102 -10.91 -10.24 3.83
C TRP A 102 -9.39 -10.11 3.92
N SER A 103 -8.64 -10.99 3.25
CA SER A 103 -7.18 -10.91 3.24
C SER A 103 -6.72 -9.62 2.57
N ARG A 104 -7.28 -9.30 1.41
CA ARG A 104 -7.03 -8.06 0.66
C ARG A 104 -7.52 -6.82 1.41
N ARG A 105 -8.73 -6.84 1.96
CA ARG A 105 -9.29 -5.74 2.74
C ARG A 105 -8.42 -5.42 3.95
N ARG A 106 -8.05 -6.42 4.74
CA ARG A 106 -7.21 -6.24 5.92
C ARG A 106 -5.84 -5.68 5.56
N ASP A 107 -5.22 -6.17 4.49
CA ASP A 107 -3.95 -5.62 4.00
C ASP A 107 -4.09 -4.14 3.64
N HIS A 108 -5.13 -3.75 2.89
CA HIS A 108 -5.38 -2.35 2.58
C HIS A 108 -5.60 -1.48 3.83
N MET A 109 -6.36 -1.97 4.81
CA MET A 109 -6.57 -1.29 6.08
C MET A 109 -5.26 -1.10 6.85
N GLN A 110 -4.39 -2.12 6.88
CA GLN A 110 -3.07 -2.04 7.51
C GLN A 110 -2.17 -1.01 6.84
N GLN A 111 -2.10 -1.03 5.49
CA GLN A 111 -1.28 -0.05 4.75
C GLN A 111 -1.82 1.37 4.92
N HIS A 112 -3.16 1.57 4.86
CA HIS A 112 -3.76 2.89 4.94
C HIS A 112 -3.65 3.48 6.34
N SER A 113 -3.92 2.71 7.38
CA SER A 113 -3.74 3.17 8.77
C SER A 113 -2.26 3.39 9.11
N GLY A 114 -1.37 2.52 8.60
CA GLY A 114 0.06 2.71 8.72
C GLY A 114 0.57 3.97 8.01
N GLN A 115 -0.04 4.33 6.86
CA GLN A 115 0.27 5.58 6.17
C GLN A 115 -0.11 6.81 7.02
N HIS A 116 -1.32 6.82 7.63
CA HIS A 116 -1.74 7.90 8.53
C HIS A 116 -0.78 8.02 9.71
N LEU A 117 -0.48 6.92 10.37
CA LEU A 117 0.45 6.88 11.51
C LEU A 117 1.85 7.39 11.11
N LEU A 118 2.41 6.87 10.02
CA LEU A 118 3.74 7.28 9.54
C LEU A 118 3.78 8.77 9.22
N SER A 119 2.76 9.29 8.55
CA SER A 119 2.66 10.72 8.22
C SER A 119 2.61 11.59 9.48
N ALA A 120 1.86 11.17 10.50
CA ALA A 120 1.76 11.89 11.78
C ALA A 120 3.11 11.88 12.54
N VAL A 121 3.79 10.73 12.60
CA VAL A 121 5.10 10.61 13.26
C VAL A 121 6.15 11.46 12.54
N VAL A 122 6.21 11.42 11.20
CA VAL A 122 7.09 12.26 10.39
C VAL A 122 6.82 13.74 10.66
N TYR A 123 5.57 14.16 10.65
CA TYR A 123 5.21 15.55 10.91
C TYR A 123 5.61 16.00 12.32
N ARG A 124 5.38 15.18 13.34
CA ARG A 124 5.75 15.48 14.73
C ARG A 124 7.25 15.58 14.94
N GLN A 125 8.05 14.70 14.32
CA GLN A 125 9.49 14.65 14.53
C GLN A 125 10.27 15.61 13.63
N LEU A 126 9.82 15.82 12.40
CA LEU A 126 10.56 16.56 11.37
C LEU A 126 9.87 17.83 10.90
N GLY A 127 8.61 18.08 11.29
CA GLY A 127 7.80 19.18 10.76
C GLY A 127 7.49 19.04 9.26
N ALA A 128 7.73 17.86 8.66
CA ALA A 128 7.57 17.62 7.24
C ALA A 128 6.18 17.08 6.91
N ALA A 129 5.38 17.86 6.18
CA ALA A 129 4.04 17.44 5.77
C ALA A 129 4.10 16.44 4.63
N THR A 130 3.19 15.45 4.65
CA THR A 130 2.94 14.54 3.54
C THR A 130 2.19 15.29 2.43
N VAL A 131 2.77 15.36 1.23
CA VAL A 131 2.18 16.03 0.05
C VAL A 131 1.39 15.08 -0.83
N SER A 132 1.79 13.81 -0.87
CA SER A 132 1.07 12.74 -1.56
C SER A 132 1.35 11.38 -0.93
N PHE A 133 0.50 10.41 -1.22
CA PHE A 133 0.73 9.00 -0.85
C PHE A 133 0.18 8.07 -1.93
N HIS A 134 0.70 6.85 -1.94
CA HIS A 134 0.24 5.80 -2.83
C HIS A 134 0.26 4.45 -2.11
N LEU A 135 -0.87 3.74 -2.15
CA LEU A 135 -0.99 2.37 -1.63
C LEU A 135 -0.87 1.38 -2.79
N GLY A 136 0.36 0.96 -3.07
CA GLY A 136 0.64 -0.02 -4.13
C GLY A 136 0.39 -1.47 -3.69
N GLU A 137 0.45 -2.40 -4.64
CA GLU A 137 0.26 -3.83 -4.37
C GLU A 137 1.39 -4.45 -3.54
N MET A 138 2.62 -4.02 -3.79
CA MET A 138 3.81 -4.57 -3.11
C MET A 138 4.28 -3.68 -1.97
N THR A 139 4.31 -2.37 -2.19
CA THR A 139 4.80 -1.37 -1.27
C THR A 139 3.88 -0.16 -1.26
N SER A 140 3.93 0.60 -0.18
CA SER A 140 3.22 1.87 -0.03
C SER A 140 4.23 3.00 0.11
N THR A 141 3.85 4.21 -0.31
CA THR A 141 4.75 5.36 -0.26
C THR A 141 4.06 6.60 0.29
N ILE A 142 4.85 7.45 0.97
CA ILE A 142 4.49 8.85 1.24
C ILE A 142 5.57 9.76 0.66
N ASP A 143 5.14 10.87 0.06
CA ASP A 143 6.04 11.92 -0.44
C ASP A 143 6.00 13.10 0.54
N LEU A 144 7.17 13.60 0.91
CA LEU A 144 7.34 14.65 1.89
C LEU A 144 7.93 15.90 1.23
N ALA A 145 7.47 17.07 1.65
CA ALA A 145 8.03 18.37 1.26
C ALA A 145 9.36 18.63 1.99
N ARG A 146 10.36 17.76 1.79
CA ARG A 146 11.68 17.84 2.42
C ARG A 146 12.75 17.30 1.46
N GLU A 147 13.93 17.88 1.43
CA GLU A 147 14.98 17.52 0.47
C GLU A 147 15.71 16.21 0.79
N ALA A 148 15.90 15.91 2.07
CA ALA A 148 16.59 14.72 2.54
C ALA A 148 16.13 14.30 3.94
N ILE A 149 16.30 13.03 4.27
CA ILE A 149 16.13 12.45 5.61
C ILE A 149 17.38 11.64 5.92
N LEU A 150 17.94 11.82 7.11
CA LEU A 150 19.11 11.06 7.54
C LEU A 150 18.72 9.63 7.94
N PRO A 151 19.62 8.65 7.82
CA PRO A 151 19.35 7.28 8.25
C PRO A 151 18.86 7.19 9.70
N GLU A 152 19.48 7.93 10.61
CA GLU A 152 19.12 7.96 12.03
C GLU A 152 17.76 8.63 12.29
N GLU A 153 17.31 9.51 11.39
CA GLU A 153 15.95 10.08 11.43
C GLU A 153 14.92 9.03 11.02
N LEU A 154 15.24 8.21 9.99
CA LEU A 154 14.36 7.13 9.53
C LEU A 154 14.19 6.05 10.61
N GLU A 155 15.29 5.64 11.26
CA GLU A 155 15.26 4.67 12.36
C GLU A 155 14.37 5.18 13.51
N ARG A 156 14.56 6.41 13.94
CA ARG A 156 13.71 7.01 15.01
C ARG A 156 12.23 7.11 14.61
N ILE A 157 11.93 7.39 13.33
CA ILE A 157 10.57 7.45 12.83
C ILE A 157 9.94 6.06 12.84
N GLU A 158 10.66 5.05 12.37
CA GLU A 158 10.19 3.66 12.34
C GLU A 158 9.95 3.13 13.77
N ASP A 159 10.89 3.37 14.67
CA ASP A 159 10.79 2.98 16.09
C ASP A 159 9.56 3.64 16.74
N ALA A 160 9.41 4.96 16.62
CA ALA A 160 8.27 5.68 17.19
C ALA A 160 6.92 5.23 16.61
N ALA A 161 6.87 4.92 15.32
CA ALA A 161 5.65 4.37 14.71
C ALA A 161 5.32 2.99 15.28
N ASN A 162 6.32 2.13 15.46
CA ASN A 162 6.13 0.79 16.01
C ASN A 162 5.82 0.82 17.52
N GLU A 163 6.34 1.79 18.29
CA GLU A 163 5.94 2.02 19.69
C GLU A 163 4.44 2.34 19.77
N ILE A 164 3.93 3.27 18.96
CA ILE A 164 2.49 3.61 18.91
C ILE A 164 1.65 2.40 18.46
N ILE A 165 2.15 1.57 17.55
CA ILE A 165 1.49 0.31 17.16
C ILE A 165 1.39 -0.62 18.37
N ALA A 166 2.45 -0.76 19.15
CA ALA A 166 2.49 -1.63 20.33
C ALA A 166 1.61 -1.12 21.49
N GLU A 167 1.34 0.19 21.58
CA GLU A 167 0.42 0.79 22.55
C GLU A 167 -1.05 0.42 22.29
N ASP A 168 -1.38 -0.09 21.10
CA ASP A 168 -2.73 -0.50 20.69
C ASP A 168 -3.80 0.60 20.87
N ARG A 169 -3.48 1.84 20.47
CA ARG A 169 -4.36 3.00 20.58
C ARG A 169 -5.60 2.84 19.70
N ALA A 170 -6.74 3.38 20.17
CA ALA A 170 -7.99 3.34 19.43
C ALA A 170 -7.89 4.13 18.12
N VAL A 171 -8.47 3.57 17.05
CA VAL A 171 -8.68 4.25 15.77
C VAL A 171 -10.19 4.39 15.57
N THR A 172 -10.70 5.61 15.71
CA THR A 172 -12.13 5.91 15.66
C THR A 172 -12.52 6.59 14.35
N MET A 173 -13.78 6.35 13.96
CA MET A 173 -14.37 6.90 12.75
C MET A 173 -15.65 7.62 13.11
N ARG A 174 -15.77 8.88 12.68
CA ARG A 174 -17.00 9.69 12.87
C ARG A 174 -17.25 10.57 11.66
N THR A 175 -18.51 10.87 11.44
CA THR A 175 -18.93 11.82 10.40
C THR A 175 -19.44 13.08 11.06
N ILE A 176 -18.98 14.22 10.56
CA ILE A 176 -19.36 15.55 11.06
C ILE A 176 -19.88 16.44 9.91
N PRO A 177 -20.71 17.43 10.20
CA PRO A 177 -21.10 18.43 9.22
C PRO A 177 -19.88 19.20 8.67
N ARG A 178 -19.92 19.56 7.37
CA ARG A 178 -18.82 20.28 6.72
C ARG A 178 -18.40 21.55 7.45
N GLY A 179 -19.35 22.33 7.96
CA GLY A 179 -19.05 23.56 8.71
C GLY A 179 -18.23 23.31 9.98
N GLU A 180 -18.47 22.20 10.69
CA GLU A 180 -17.63 21.78 11.82
C GLU A 180 -16.22 21.39 11.37
N ALA A 181 -16.10 20.67 10.26
CA ALA A 181 -14.80 20.30 9.70
C ALA A 181 -13.99 21.55 9.25
N GLU A 182 -14.65 22.57 8.72
CA GLU A 182 -14.01 23.85 8.36
C GLU A 182 -13.52 24.62 9.60
N MET A 183 -14.22 24.54 10.72
CA MET A 183 -13.74 25.10 11.99
C MET A 183 -12.49 24.36 12.50
N LEU A 184 -12.45 23.02 12.39
CA LEU A 184 -11.27 22.22 12.76
C LEU A 184 -10.08 22.52 11.84
N LEU A 185 -10.32 22.75 10.54
CA LEU A 185 -9.27 23.17 9.60
C LEU A 185 -8.74 24.57 9.97
N ALA A 186 -9.61 25.51 10.26
CA ALA A 186 -9.22 26.87 10.67
C ALA A 186 -8.45 26.88 12.00
N ALA A 187 -8.77 25.97 12.91
CA ALA A 187 -8.05 25.77 14.18
C ALA A 187 -6.69 25.04 14.00
N GLY A 188 -6.36 24.56 12.79
CA GLY A 188 -5.14 23.78 12.53
C GLY A 188 -5.17 22.34 13.05
N THR A 189 -6.34 21.87 13.49
CA THR A 189 -6.52 20.47 13.96
C THR A 189 -6.64 19.51 12.79
N LEU A 190 -7.25 19.96 11.68
CA LEU A 190 -7.24 19.25 10.38
C LEU A 190 -6.26 19.94 9.43
N HIS A 191 -5.56 19.15 8.62
CA HIS A 191 -4.58 19.68 7.67
C HIS A 191 -5.19 19.91 6.28
N LYS A 192 -6.25 19.18 5.92
CA LYS A 192 -6.88 19.24 4.60
C LYS A 192 -8.34 18.80 4.66
N LEU A 193 -9.18 19.39 3.82
CA LEU A 193 -10.53 18.91 3.56
C LEU A 193 -10.65 18.39 2.12
N PRO A 194 -11.48 17.36 1.88
CA PRO A 194 -11.79 16.92 0.52
C PRO A 194 -12.65 17.97 -0.20
N GLU A 195 -12.51 18.05 -1.52
CA GLU A 195 -13.31 18.95 -2.37
C GLU A 195 -14.79 18.52 -2.46
N ARG A 196 -15.09 17.29 -2.14
CA ARG A 196 -16.44 16.71 -2.16
C ARG A 196 -17.36 17.46 -1.21
N GLU A 197 -18.56 17.80 -1.67
CA GLU A 197 -19.62 18.39 -0.84
C GLU A 197 -20.23 17.37 0.14
N GLY A 198 -20.92 17.88 1.18
CA GLY A 198 -21.59 17.10 2.20
C GLY A 198 -20.76 16.87 3.45
N ASP A 199 -21.23 15.96 4.29
CA ASP A 199 -20.61 15.61 5.57
C ASP A 199 -19.22 15.02 5.38
N ILE A 200 -18.34 15.31 6.33
CA ILE A 200 -16.94 14.91 6.30
C ILE A 200 -16.72 13.74 7.27
N ARG A 201 -16.22 12.62 6.73
CA ARG A 201 -15.80 11.49 7.53
C ARG A 201 -14.40 11.73 8.06
N LEU A 202 -14.23 11.64 9.37
CA LEU A 202 -12.96 11.79 10.09
C LEU A 202 -12.47 10.43 10.58
N ILE A 203 -11.16 10.25 10.50
CA ILE A 203 -10.42 9.15 11.12
C ILE A 203 -9.51 9.78 12.17
N GLU A 204 -9.61 9.27 13.39
CA GLU A 204 -8.81 9.72 14.52
C GLU A 204 -7.99 8.54 15.07
N ILE A 205 -6.68 8.70 15.13
CA ILE A 205 -5.78 7.85 15.92
C ILE A 205 -5.58 8.58 17.23
N ASP A 206 -6.05 7.98 18.32
CA ASP A 206 -6.12 8.59 19.65
C ASP A 206 -4.81 9.29 20.03
N GLU A 207 -4.90 10.60 20.35
CA GLU A 207 -3.78 11.51 20.67
C GLU A 207 -2.68 11.62 19.59
N ILE A 208 -2.84 10.98 18.42
CA ILE A 208 -1.80 10.95 17.38
C ILE A 208 -2.19 11.79 16.18
N ASP A 209 -3.36 11.56 15.59
CA ASP A 209 -3.70 12.13 14.29
C ASP A 209 -5.21 12.27 14.12
N LEU A 210 -5.64 13.31 13.40
CA LEU A 210 -7.02 13.50 12.98
C LEU A 210 -7.05 13.93 11.51
N ASN A 211 -7.64 13.09 10.65
CA ASN A 211 -7.69 13.35 9.21
C ASN A 211 -9.08 13.15 8.62
N ALA A 212 -9.40 13.94 7.60
CA ALA A 212 -10.55 13.69 6.72
C ALA A 212 -10.19 12.57 5.73
N CYS A 213 -10.79 11.38 5.91
CA CYS A 213 -10.50 10.23 5.07
C CYS A 213 -11.72 9.36 4.81
N GLY A 214 -11.92 8.98 3.53
CA GLY A 214 -12.98 8.08 3.08
C GLY A 214 -12.56 6.60 3.02
N GLY A 215 -11.30 6.27 3.33
CA GLY A 215 -10.77 4.91 3.23
C GLY A 215 -11.20 3.97 4.35
N THR A 216 -10.78 2.71 4.23
CA THR A 216 -11.01 1.73 5.30
C THR A 216 -9.78 1.66 6.22
N HIS A 217 -10.04 1.62 7.52
CA HIS A 217 -9.00 1.66 8.55
C HIS A 217 -9.19 0.55 9.58
N VAL A 218 -8.10 0.19 10.26
CA VAL A 218 -8.13 -0.67 11.44
C VAL A 218 -8.85 0.02 12.60
N GLN A 219 -9.27 -0.72 13.61
CA GLN A 219 -9.97 -0.17 14.79
C GLN A 219 -9.03 0.16 15.95
N ALA A 220 -7.79 -0.33 15.89
CA ALA A 220 -6.74 -0.02 16.84
C ALA A 220 -5.37 -0.12 16.16
N THR A 221 -4.38 0.65 16.65
CA THR A 221 -3.04 0.69 16.04
C THR A 221 -2.33 -0.65 16.05
N GLY A 222 -2.56 -1.50 17.06
CA GLY A 222 -2.03 -2.86 17.11
C GLY A 222 -2.44 -3.74 15.93
N GLN A 223 -3.60 -3.48 15.32
CA GLN A 223 -4.06 -4.20 14.12
C GLN A 223 -3.28 -3.82 12.85
N ILE A 224 -2.51 -2.72 12.85
CA ILE A 224 -1.54 -2.39 11.79
C ILE A 224 -0.49 -3.50 11.70
N GLY A 225 -0.05 -4.06 12.84
CA GLY A 225 0.77 -5.26 12.92
C GLY A 225 2.24 -5.05 12.58
N GLY A 226 2.77 -3.85 12.81
CA GLY A 226 4.16 -3.45 12.56
C GLY A 226 4.35 -2.71 11.24
N LEU A 227 5.25 -1.74 11.24
CA LEU A 227 5.62 -0.92 10.11
C LEU A 227 7.12 -1.10 9.83
N LEU A 228 7.47 -1.29 8.58
CA LEU A 228 8.84 -1.42 8.11
C LEU A 228 9.11 -0.41 6.99
N ILE A 229 10.03 0.51 7.22
CA ILE A 229 10.53 1.43 6.20
C ILE A 229 11.47 0.66 5.27
N ARG A 230 11.25 0.75 3.96
CA ARG A 230 12.02 0.02 2.94
C ARG A 230 13.19 0.83 2.39
N GLY A 231 13.07 2.14 2.45
CA GLY A 231 14.05 3.06 1.96
C GLY A 231 13.45 4.40 1.59
N THR A 232 14.32 5.24 1.01
CA THR A 232 13.93 6.55 0.51
C THR A 232 14.38 6.75 -0.93
N GLU A 233 13.62 7.55 -1.67
CA GLU A 233 13.95 7.95 -3.04
C GLU A 233 13.75 9.46 -3.19
N ARG A 234 14.68 10.13 -3.89
CA ARG A 234 14.52 11.54 -4.23
C ARG A 234 13.50 11.69 -5.35
N VAL A 235 12.48 12.50 -5.11
CA VAL A 235 11.41 12.80 -6.07
C VAL A 235 11.42 14.28 -6.43
N ARG A 236 10.66 14.66 -7.48
CA ARG A 236 10.68 16.04 -8.03
C ARG A 236 10.36 17.13 -6.99
N GLN A 237 9.52 16.82 -5.99
CA GLN A 237 9.05 17.81 -5.00
C GLN A 237 9.53 17.50 -3.58
N GLY A 238 10.55 16.66 -3.41
CA GLY A 238 11.06 16.31 -2.10
C GLY A 238 11.62 14.90 -2.00
N ILE A 239 11.27 14.18 -0.94
CA ILE A 239 11.72 12.81 -0.69
C ILE A 239 10.51 11.88 -0.49
N ARG A 240 10.59 10.71 -1.07
CA ARG A 240 9.65 9.61 -0.91
C ARG A 240 10.17 8.64 0.13
N ILE A 241 9.32 8.24 1.07
CA ILE A 241 9.54 7.10 1.95
C ILE A 241 8.71 5.93 1.41
N GLU A 242 9.35 4.80 1.17
CA GLU A 242 8.72 3.52 0.86
C GLU A 242 8.58 2.70 2.15
N PHE A 243 7.40 2.13 2.38
CA PHE A 243 7.10 1.35 3.59
C PHE A 243 6.11 0.22 3.32
N VAL A 244 6.02 -0.70 4.27
CA VAL A 244 5.02 -1.77 4.33
C VAL A 244 4.57 -2.00 5.76
N CYS A 245 3.32 -2.45 5.93
CA CYS A 245 2.75 -2.74 7.25
C CYS A 245 2.25 -4.19 7.35
N GLY A 246 2.11 -4.67 8.57
CA GLY A 246 1.41 -5.90 8.90
C GLY A 246 2.00 -7.16 8.30
N ILE A 247 1.15 -8.00 7.74
CA ILE A 247 1.58 -9.26 7.11
C ILE A 247 2.55 -8.99 5.97
N ARG A 248 2.35 -7.91 5.21
CA ARG A 248 3.23 -7.51 4.11
C ARG A 248 4.64 -7.21 4.61
N ALA A 249 4.79 -6.54 5.77
CA ALA A 249 6.09 -6.30 6.41
C ALA A 249 6.79 -7.61 6.80
N ALA A 250 6.08 -8.54 7.42
CA ALA A 250 6.63 -9.84 7.81
C ALA A 250 7.08 -10.68 6.60
N VAL A 251 6.27 -10.70 5.52
CA VAL A 251 6.62 -11.42 4.28
C VAL A 251 7.84 -10.79 3.61
N THR A 252 7.91 -9.45 3.59
CA THR A 252 9.04 -8.71 3.02
C THR A 252 10.32 -8.96 3.79
N ALA A 253 10.30 -8.83 5.13
CA ALA A 253 11.45 -9.13 5.98
C ALA A 253 11.97 -10.56 5.81
N ARG A 254 11.06 -11.55 5.67
CA ARG A 254 11.43 -12.95 5.39
C ARG A 254 12.12 -13.09 4.04
N ARG A 255 11.66 -12.41 3.00
CA ARG A 255 12.26 -12.42 1.66
C ARG A 255 13.66 -11.82 1.68
N ASP A 256 13.83 -10.71 2.38
CA ASP A 256 15.12 -10.03 2.54
C ASP A 256 16.10 -10.91 3.29
N LEU A 257 15.66 -11.53 4.40
CA LEU A 257 16.48 -12.49 5.15
C LEU A 257 16.93 -13.67 4.30
N ALA A 258 16.03 -14.22 3.46
CA ALA A 258 16.39 -15.31 2.54
C ALA A 258 17.43 -14.86 1.50
N THR A 259 17.29 -13.65 0.97
CA THR A 259 18.25 -13.05 0.02
C THR A 259 19.61 -12.84 0.67
N LEU A 260 19.64 -12.25 1.87
CA LEU A 260 20.88 -12.06 2.64
C LEU A 260 21.56 -13.40 2.99
N THR A 261 20.77 -14.42 3.36
CA THR A 261 21.30 -15.76 3.64
C THR A 261 21.95 -16.41 2.41
N ARG A 262 21.33 -16.25 1.23
CA ARG A 262 21.93 -16.72 -0.04
C ARG A 262 23.23 -16.00 -0.35
N ALA A 263 23.30 -14.69 -0.17
CA ALA A 263 24.53 -13.90 -0.38
C ALA A 263 25.63 -14.35 0.60
N ALA A 264 25.32 -14.52 1.87
CA ALA A 264 26.23 -15.01 2.90
C ALA A 264 26.81 -16.39 2.54
N THR A 265 25.95 -17.31 2.09
CA THR A 265 26.37 -18.66 1.64
C THR A 265 27.30 -18.56 0.43
N ALA A 266 26.99 -17.74 -0.58
CA ALA A 266 27.81 -17.56 -1.77
C ALA A 266 29.22 -16.99 -1.44
N LEU A 267 29.30 -16.13 -0.42
CA LEU A 267 30.55 -15.52 0.06
C LEU A 267 31.27 -16.37 1.13
N SER A 268 30.64 -17.46 1.59
CA SER A 268 31.17 -18.33 2.67
C SER A 268 31.44 -17.58 3.98
N VAL A 269 30.52 -16.68 4.36
CA VAL A 269 30.61 -15.85 5.58
C VAL A 269 29.29 -15.87 6.36
N GLY A 270 29.29 -15.33 7.59
CA GLY A 270 28.06 -15.06 8.35
C GLY A 270 27.27 -13.88 7.75
N ARG A 271 25.96 -13.83 8.00
CA ARG A 271 25.10 -12.74 7.48
C ARG A 271 25.57 -11.33 7.87
N PRO A 272 26.01 -11.05 9.11
CA PRO A 272 26.54 -9.72 9.47
C PRO A 272 27.82 -9.33 8.70
N GLU A 273 28.56 -10.30 8.21
CA GLU A 273 29.86 -10.11 7.54
C GLU A 273 29.73 -9.91 6.02
N VAL A 274 28.50 -9.97 5.47
CA VAL A 274 28.27 -9.91 4.01
C VAL A 274 28.77 -8.59 3.42
N ALA A 275 28.51 -7.45 4.06
CA ALA A 275 28.94 -6.14 3.58
C ALA A 275 30.47 -6.07 3.46
N ASP A 276 31.20 -6.44 4.52
CA ASP A 276 32.65 -6.44 4.57
C ASP A 276 33.25 -7.42 3.53
N ALA A 277 32.60 -8.56 3.33
CA ALA A 277 33.02 -9.56 2.35
C ALA A 277 32.87 -9.04 0.91
N VAL A 278 31.78 -8.32 0.63
CA VAL A 278 31.57 -7.66 -0.69
C VAL A 278 32.62 -6.60 -0.92
N GLU A 279 32.91 -5.75 0.07
CA GLU A 279 33.95 -4.70 -0.05
C GLU A 279 35.33 -5.31 -0.33
N ARG A 280 35.72 -6.37 0.39
CA ARG A 280 36.96 -7.11 0.11
C ARG A 280 36.99 -7.69 -1.28
N LEU A 281 35.93 -8.34 -1.73
CA LEU A 281 35.81 -8.91 -3.07
C LEU A 281 35.98 -7.85 -4.18
N LEU A 282 35.39 -6.68 -3.98
CA LEU A 282 35.52 -5.55 -4.91
C LEU A 282 36.97 -5.00 -4.95
N ALA A 283 37.63 -4.91 -3.80
CA ALA A 283 39.03 -4.46 -3.71
C ALA A 283 39.97 -5.47 -4.39
N ASP A 284 39.80 -6.76 -4.11
CA ASP A 284 40.59 -7.85 -4.72
C ASP A 284 40.37 -7.91 -6.22
N GLY A 285 39.13 -7.73 -6.69
CA GLY A 285 38.81 -7.66 -8.12
C GLY A 285 39.49 -6.50 -8.83
N LYS A 286 39.56 -5.31 -8.22
CA LYS A 286 40.28 -4.14 -8.75
C LYS A 286 41.78 -4.41 -8.82
N ALA A 287 42.38 -5.00 -7.76
CA ALA A 287 43.80 -5.36 -7.72
C ALA A 287 44.16 -6.43 -8.77
N ALA A 288 43.34 -7.48 -8.91
CA ALA A 288 43.52 -8.52 -9.90
C ALA A 288 43.44 -7.97 -11.35
N ASN A 289 42.49 -7.10 -11.64
CA ASN A 289 42.37 -6.46 -12.95
C ASN A 289 43.58 -5.58 -13.29
N LYS A 290 44.09 -4.80 -12.32
CA LYS A 290 45.32 -4.02 -12.49
C LYS A 290 46.54 -4.89 -12.75
N ALA A 291 46.70 -6.00 -12.01
CA ALA A 291 47.79 -6.96 -12.22
C ALA A 291 47.68 -7.62 -13.59
N ARG A 292 46.50 -8.04 -14.02
CA ARG A 292 46.27 -8.63 -15.34
C ARG A 292 46.62 -7.66 -16.45
N GLN A 293 46.20 -6.38 -16.34
CA GLN A 293 46.53 -5.36 -17.34
C GLN A 293 48.05 -5.15 -17.46
N LYS A 294 48.79 -5.08 -16.33
CA LYS A 294 50.24 -4.96 -16.31
C LYS A 294 50.93 -6.13 -16.99
N LEU A 295 50.50 -7.36 -16.65
CA LEU A 295 51.02 -8.57 -17.29
C LEU A 295 50.75 -8.63 -18.78
N THR A 296 49.57 -8.16 -19.23
CA THR A 296 49.20 -8.09 -20.64
C THR A 296 50.11 -7.10 -21.39
N GLU A 297 50.38 -5.92 -20.79
CA GLU A 297 51.30 -4.88 -21.36
C GLU A 297 52.74 -5.44 -21.43
N GLU A 298 53.25 -6.12 -20.38
CA GLU A 298 54.55 -6.74 -20.37
C GLU A 298 54.66 -7.82 -21.47
N MET A 299 53.66 -8.70 -21.60
CA MET A 299 53.60 -9.71 -22.65
C MET A 299 53.61 -9.12 -24.05
N ALA A 300 52.84 -8.06 -24.25
CA ALA A 300 52.82 -7.34 -25.54
C ALA A 300 54.20 -6.75 -25.86
N GLY A 301 54.92 -6.22 -24.87
CA GLY A 301 56.30 -5.76 -25.01
C GLY A 301 57.27 -6.87 -25.38
N TYR A 302 57.19 -8.02 -24.76
CA TYR A 302 58.03 -9.21 -25.11
C TYR A 302 57.73 -9.68 -26.53
N HIS A 303 56.44 -9.79 -26.94
CA HIS A 303 56.08 -10.20 -28.31
C HIS A 303 56.59 -9.20 -29.36
N ALA A 304 56.44 -7.88 -29.11
CA ALA A 304 56.95 -6.86 -29.99
C ALA A 304 58.48 -6.93 -30.12
N SER A 305 59.21 -7.20 -29.01
CA SER A 305 60.66 -7.33 -29.03
C SER A 305 61.12 -8.59 -29.80
N MET A 306 60.38 -9.70 -29.70
CA MET A 306 60.69 -10.91 -30.48
C MET A 306 60.51 -10.70 -31.99
N LEU A 307 59.43 -10.02 -32.40
CA LEU A 307 59.19 -9.73 -33.82
C LEU A 307 60.18 -8.75 -34.42
N LEU A 308 60.91 -8.00 -33.61
CA LEU A 308 61.98 -7.11 -34.08
C LEU A 308 63.34 -7.80 -34.22
N LEU A 309 63.47 -9.04 -33.71
CA LEU A 309 64.69 -9.85 -33.78
C LEU A 309 64.67 -10.87 -34.93
N GLU A 310 63.54 -11.06 -35.59
CA GLU A 310 63.38 -11.79 -36.86
C GLU A 310 63.53 -10.79 -38.05
#